data_9129b636483cab778240144a5cf3cdf6
#
_entry.id   9129b636483cab778240144a5cf3cdf6
#
_cell.length_a   1.000
_cell.length_b   1.000
_cell.length_c   1.000
_cell.angle_alpha   90.00
_cell.angle_beta   90.00
_cell.angle_gamma   90.00
#
_symmetry.space_group_name_H-M   'P 1'
#
loop_
_entity.id
_entity.type
_entity.pdbx_description
1 polymer ?
#
loop_
_entity_poly.entity_id
_entity_poly.type
_entity_poly.pdbx_seq_one_letter_code
_entity_poly.pdbx_strand_id
1 'polypeptide(L)'
;MPFRLGIICDEITQDFEKAVDFISSYSLHYVELRELWRKNIMNLTHADAARAKSLIQAHSLKVSDIGSPIFKYNLPQMPARKERRDTFRADFTEQDSDSLLLKSFELAHFFGTRKVRVFSYWRVEQPEKAYPYVRDRLVKAAELAGKHEILLVLENEHECNVGTGAELGRILRDINSPHLRGNWDPGNDAMLHEVPYPYGYEQVRGLFAHMHVKDVKKDPATGKLKWAPVGGGFIDWRGQLKALIQDHYEGTMSLETHYRRPDGNAMESTRESLQGLLKLIHEVA
;
A
#
# COMPACT_ATOMS: atom_id res chain seq x y z
N MET A 1 0.11 21.76 -0.72
CA MET A 1 -0.81 20.67 -1.10
C MET A 1 -1.58 20.24 0.15
N PRO A 2 -2.89 19.95 0.05
CA PRO A 2 -3.70 19.54 1.19
C PRO A 2 -3.32 18.13 1.73
N PHE A 3 -2.56 17.35 0.96
CA PHE A 3 -2.19 15.98 1.29
C PHE A 3 -0.68 15.77 1.46
N ARG A 4 -0.31 14.82 2.33
CA ARG A 4 1.06 14.30 2.47
C ARG A 4 1.30 13.24 1.39
N LEU A 5 1.72 13.68 0.20
CA LEU A 5 1.83 12.82 -0.98
C LEU A 5 3.24 12.25 -1.14
N GLY A 6 3.31 10.97 -1.44
CA GLY A 6 4.52 10.20 -1.77
C GLY A 6 4.30 9.25 -2.94
N ILE A 7 5.32 8.45 -3.22
CA ILE A 7 5.28 7.40 -4.26
C ILE A 7 5.98 6.16 -3.71
N ILE A 8 5.49 4.97 -4.06
CA ILE A 8 6.20 3.71 -3.85
C ILE A 8 7.41 3.69 -4.80
N CYS A 9 8.61 3.60 -4.25
CA CYS A 9 9.86 3.85 -4.98
C CYS A 9 10.05 2.95 -6.21
N ASP A 10 9.72 1.67 -6.14
CA ASP A 10 9.91 0.71 -7.22
C ASP A 10 8.84 0.77 -8.32
N GLU A 11 7.76 1.50 -8.11
CA GLU A 11 6.82 1.87 -9.17
C GLU A 11 7.47 2.81 -10.20
N ILE A 12 8.45 3.59 -9.77
CA ILE A 12 9.22 4.50 -10.62
C ILE A 12 10.31 3.72 -11.36
N THR A 13 11.19 3.06 -10.59
CA THR A 13 12.31 2.28 -11.10
C THR A 13 12.94 1.46 -9.98
N GLN A 14 13.66 0.39 -10.34
CA GLN A 14 14.46 -0.39 -9.38
C GLN A 14 15.81 0.28 -9.01
N ASP A 15 16.18 1.36 -9.68
CA ASP A 15 17.32 2.22 -9.34
C ASP A 15 16.86 3.28 -8.32
N PHE A 16 17.19 3.06 -7.04
CA PHE A 16 16.65 3.89 -5.97
C PHE A 16 17.14 5.34 -6.01
N GLU A 17 18.35 5.60 -6.51
CA GLU A 17 18.86 6.96 -6.73
C GLU A 17 17.95 7.74 -7.68
N LYS A 18 17.62 7.13 -8.82
CA LYS A 18 16.70 7.74 -9.79
C LYS A 18 15.28 7.88 -9.25
N ALA A 19 14.85 6.97 -8.35
CA ALA A 19 13.54 7.05 -7.73
C ALA A 19 13.43 8.28 -6.82
N VAL A 20 14.42 8.52 -5.96
CA VAL A 20 14.42 9.69 -5.06
C VAL A 20 14.61 11.01 -5.82
N ASP A 21 15.44 11.02 -6.89
CA ASP A 21 15.57 12.16 -7.80
C ASP A 21 14.21 12.51 -8.44
N PHE A 22 13.50 11.49 -8.94
CA PHE A 22 12.18 11.66 -9.53
C PHE A 22 11.19 12.26 -8.53
N ILE A 23 11.08 11.69 -7.33
CA ILE A 23 10.16 12.17 -6.28
C ILE A 23 10.45 13.64 -5.94
N SER A 24 11.72 13.98 -5.73
CA SER A 24 12.16 15.33 -5.38
C SER A 24 11.90 16.33 -6.51
N SER A 25 12.03 15.92 -7.78
CA SER A 25 11.79 16.79 -8.94
C SER A 25 10.35 17.30 -9.04
N TYR A 26 9.40 16.63 -8.38
CA TYR A 26 7.99 17.03 -8.26
C TYR A 26 7.68 17.75 -6.93
N SER A 27 8.69 18.10 -6.14
CA SER A 27 8.51 18.71 -4.81
C SER A 27 7.64 17.87 -3.87
N LEU A 28 7.68 16.56 -4.03
CA LEU A 28 7.07 15.62 -3.09
C LEU A 28 8.01 15.40 -1.91
N HIS A 29 7.43 15.08 -0.75
CA HIS A 29 8.20 14.98 0.50
C HIS A 29 8.23 13.57 1.09
N TYR A 30 7.52 12.62 0.50
CA TYR A 30 7.43 11.26 1.03
C TYR A 30 7.83 10.21 -0.01
N VAL A 31 8.47 9.16 0.47
CA VAL A 31 8.77 7.93 -0.28
C VAL A 31 8.30 6.74 0.52
N GLU A 32 7.64 5.79 -0.11
CA GLU A 32 7.32 4.48 0.45
C GLU A 32 8.38 3.48 0.03
N LEU A 33 8.87 2.68 0.98
CA LEU A 33 9.96 1.74 0.76
C LEU A 33 9.42 0.31 0.65
N ARG A 34 9.39 -0.25 -0.58
CA ARG A 34 8.96 -1.62 -0.87
C ARG A 34 10.10 -2.46 -1.45
N GLU A 35 10.62 -2.09 -2.60
CA GLU A 35 11.79 -2.70 -3.23
C GLU A 35 12.82 -1.63 -3.61
N LEU A 36 14.09 -1.90 -3.31
CA LEU A 36 15.22 -1.04 -3.64
C LEU A 36 16.31 -1.89 -4.28
N TRP A 37 16.84 -1.48 -5.44
CA TRP A 37 17.91 -2.20 -6.14
C TRP A 37 17.59 -3.69 -6.36
N ARG A 38 16.34 -3.99 -6.71
CA ARG A 38 15.80 -5.36 -6.92
C ARG A 38 15.82 -6.24 -5.66
N LYS A 39 15.83 -5.65 -4.48
CA LYS A 39 15.72 -6.34 -3.20
C LYS A 39 14.45 -5.86 -2.49
N ASN A 40 13.68 -6.79 -1.94
CA ASN A 40 12.62 -6.43 -1.02
C ASN A 40 13.21 -5.69 0.18
N ILE A 41 12.49 -4.71 0.72
CA ILE A 41 12.91 -3.93 1.89
C ILE A 41 13.31 -4.83 3.07
N MET A 42 12.66 -5.98 3.22
CA MET A 42 12.96 -6.98 4.26
C MET A 42 14.28 -7.72 4.03
N ASN A 43 14.83 -7.67 2.81
CA ASN A 43 16.08 -8.36 2.42
C ASN A 43 17.28 -7.41 2.26
N LEU A 44 17.12 -6.13 2.64
CA LEU A 44 18.25 -5.19 2.64
C LEU A 44 19.29 -5.58 3.67
N THR A 45 20.56 -5.44 3.29
CA THR A 45 21.67 -5.46 4.24
C THR A 45 21.75 -4.15 5.03
N HIS A 46 22.48 -4.12 6.13
CA HIS A 46 22.73 -2.87 6.86
C HIS A 46 23.38 -1.79 5.98
N ALA A 47 24.28 -2.19 5.08
CA ALA A 47 24.93 -1.27 4.13
C ALA A 47 23.93 -0.70 3.12
N ASP A 48 23.04 -1.54 2.57
CA ASP A 48 21.96 -1.08 1.67
C ASP A 48 21.02 -0.10 2.39
N ALA A 49 20.59 -0.42 3.61
CA ALA A 49 19.73 0.43 4.41
C ALA A 49 20.38 1.78 4.75
N ALA A 50 21.66 1.77 5.13
CA ALA A 50 22.41 3.00 5.41
C ALA A 50 22.53 3.88 4.15
N ARG A 51 22.85 3.28 2.99
CA ARG A 51 22.89 3.97 1.69
C ARG A 51 21.52 4.59 1.34
N ALA A 52 20.44 3.82 1.48
CA ALA A 52 19.10 4.32 1.23
C ALA A 52 18.75 5.52 2.13
N LYS A 53 19.06 5.42 3.43
CA LYS A 53 18.81 6.50 4.37
C LYS A 53 19.59 7.78 4.01
N SER A 54 20.85 7.66 3.60
CA SER A 54 21.65 8.81 3.15
C SER A 54 21.05 9.49 1.93
N LEU A 55 20.56 8.72 0.95
CA LEU A 55 19.89 9.24 -0.24
C LEU A 55 18.59 9.97 0.11
N ILE A 56 17.75 9.36 0.95
CA ILE A 56 16.49 9.96 1.44
C ILE A 56 16.78 11.30 2.13
N GLN A 57 17.80 11.35 2.99
CA GLN A 57 18.18 12.58 3.70
C GLN A 57 18.74 13.65 2.74
N ALA A 58 19.59 13.27 1.79
CA ALA A 58 20.14 14.19 0.79
C ALA A 58 19.06 14.87 -0.06
N HIS A 59 17.92 14.19 -0.28
CA HIS A 59 16.76 14.73 -1.01
C HIS A 59 15.70 15.36 -0.10
N SER A 60 15.97 15.49 1.20
CA SER A 60 15.02 16.03 2.19
C SER A 60 13.67 15.28 2.22
N LEU A 61 13.68 14.00 1.87
CA LEU A 61 12.50 13.15 1.88
C LEU A 61 12.26 12.53 3.27
N LYS A 62 11.02 12.14 3.52
CA LYS A 62 10.58 11.36 4.68
C LYS A 62 10.03 10.02 4.21
N VAL A 63 10.19 8.99 5.00
CA VAL A 63 9.58 7.68 4.71
C VAL A 63 8.14 7.68 5.20
N SER A 64 7.19 7.37 4.30
CA SER A 64 5.76 7.28 4.65
C SER A 64 5.48 6.06 5.51
N ASP A 65 5.99 4.91 5.09
CA ASP A 65 5.87 3.62 5.77
C ASP A 65 6.88 2.61 5.18
N ILE A 66 6.99 1.45 5.84
CA ILE A 66 7.71 0.29 5.33
C ILE A 66 6.71 -0.58 4.59
N GLY A 67 6.78 -0.62 3.26
CA GLY A 67 5.94 -1.42 2.38
C GLY A 67 6.29 -2.92 2.45
N SER A 68 6.13 -3.51 3.63
CA SER A 68 6.52 -4.90 3.90
C SER A 68 5.59 -5.90 3.21
N PRO A 69 6.04 -7.15 2.92
CA PRO A 69 5.22 -8.23 2.41
C PRO A 69 4.63 -9.11 3.53
N ILE A 70 4.63 -8.64 4.78
CA ILE A 70 4.18 -9.44 5.94
C ILE A 70 2.72 -9.83 5.77
N PHE A 71 2.44 -11.12 5.95
CA PHE A 71 1.16 -11.77 5.67
C PHE A 71 0.71 -11.74 4.21
N LYS A 72 1.62 -11.55 3.24
CA LYS A 72 1.36 -11.74 1.80
C LYS A 72 1.90 -13.11 1.33
N TYR A 73 1.48 -14.17 2.00
CA TYR A 73 1.83 -15.55 1.73
C TYR A 73 0.66 -16.51 2.07
N ASN A 74 0.86 -17.82 1.91
CA ASN A 74 -0.22 -18.78 2.15
C ASN A 74 -0.59 -18.88 3.63
N LEU A 75 -1.87 -19.03 3.89
CA LEU A 75 -2.37 -19.47 5.18
C LEU A 75 -1.95 -20.93 5.46
N PRO A 76 -1.56 -21.26 6.68
CA PRO A 76 -1.38 -22.65 7.07
C PRO A 76 -2.67 -23.45 6.81
N GLN A 77 -2.54 -24.62 6.16
CA GLN A 77 -3.63 -25.58 5.92
C GLN A 77 -4.79 -25.07 5.03
N MET A 78 -4.71 -23.87 4.49
CA MET A 78 -5.72 -23.34 3.56
C MET A 78 -5.06 -22.96 2.23
N PRO A 79 -5.27 -23.74 1.15
CA PRO A 79 -4.67 -23.41 -0.14
C PRO A 79 -5.26 -22.12 -0.67
N ALA A 80 -4.40 -21.32 -1.25
CA ALA A 80 -4.80 -20.09 -1.86
C ALA A 80 -5.49 -20.32 -3.22
N ARG A 81 -6.39 -19.41 -3.59
CA ARG A 81 -7.18 -19.45 -4.83
C ARG A 81 -6.34 -19.39 -6.11
N LYS A 82 -5.17 -18.78 -6.09
CA LYS A 82 -4.30 -18.51 -7.24
C LYS A 82 -2.88 -19.03 -7.00
N GLU A 83 -2.26 -19.63 -8.02
CA GLU A 83 -0.90 -20.18 -7.89
C GLU A 83 0.23 -19.18 -8.16
N ARG A 84 0.02 -18.19 -9.06
CA ARG A 84 1.04 -17.18 -9.41
C ARG A 84 0.64 -15.81 -8.89
N ARG A 85 1.54 -15.15 -8.14
CA ARG A 85 1.32 -13.89 -7.44
C ARG A 85 2.57 -13.05 -7.38
N ASP A 86 2.39 -11.75 -7.22
CA ASP A 86 3.50 -10.86 -6.93
C ASP A 86 3.86 -10.95 -5.45
N THR A 87 5.00 -11.56 -5.17
CA THR A 87 5.56 -11.67 -3.81
C THR A 87 6.50 -10.52 -3.47
N PHE A 88 6.66 -9.53 -4.34
CA PHE A 88 7.63 -8.44 -4.17
C PHE A 88 9.04 -8.97 -3.90
N ARG A 89 9.48 -9.99 -4.66
CA ARG A 89 10.77 -10.68 -4.49
C ARG A 89 11.04 -11.19 -3.07
N ALA A 90 9.99 -11.62 -2.40
CA ALA A 90 10.06 -12.11 -1.02
C ALA A 90 9.38 -13.48 -0.92
N ASP A 91 10.17 -14.51 -0.68
CA ASP A 91 9.71 -15.89 -0.50
C ASP A 91 9.61 -16.21 1.01
N PHE A 92 8.68 -15.52 1.68
CA PHE A 92 8.41 -15.71 3.10
C PHE A 92 7.19 -16.59 3.34
N THR A 93 7.11 -17.13 4.54
CA THR A 93 6.02 -18.02 4.99
C THR A 93 5.49 -17.56 6.36
N GLU A 94 4.43 -18.22 6.84
CA GLU A 94 3.91 -17.94 8.19
C GLU A 94 4.94 -18.17 9.29
N GLN A 95 5.89 -19.08 9.11
CA GLN A 95 6.94 -19.35 10.10
C GLN A 95 7.88 -18.15 10.29
N ASP A 96 8.01 -17.30 9.28
CA ASP A 96 8.86 -16.12 9.30
C ASP A 96 8.17 -14.90 9.94
N SER A 97 6.84 -14.96 10.15
CA SER A 97 6.00 -13.79 10.48
C SER A 97 6.49 -12.97 11.67
N ASP A 98 6.82 -13.63 12.79
CA ASP A 98 7.19 -12.91 14.01
C ASP A 98 8.58 -12.25 13.87
N SER A 99 9.52 -12.92 13.21
CA SER A 99 10.83 -12.35 12.92
C SER A 99 10.76 -11.19 11.93
N LEU A 100 9.88 -11.30 10.93
CA LEU A 100 9.63 -10.24 9.95
C LEU A 100 8.98 -9.02 10.61
N LEU A 101 8.00 -9.21 11.52
CA LEU A 101 7.42 -8.11 12.27
C LEU A 101 8.50 -7.34 13.03
N LEU A 102 9.33 -8.02 13.84
CA LEU A 102 10.40 -7.37 14.60
C LEU A 102 11.39 -6.65 13.69
N LYS A 103 11.85 -7.30 12.60
CA LYS A 103 12.74 -6.67 11.63
C LYS A 103 12.11 -5.44 10.96
N SER A 104 10.81 -5.50 10.63
CA SER A 104 10.11 -4.36 10.04
C SER A 104 10.01 -3.18 11.00
N PHE A 105 9.86 -3.43 12.30
CA PHE A 105 9.84 -2.39 13.34
C PHE A 105 11.20 -1.71 13.47
N GLU A 106 12.30 -2.50 13.47
CA GLU A 106 13.66 -1.97 13.45
C GLU A 106 13.90 -1.09 12.21
N LEU A 107 13.46 -1.54 11.02
CA LEU A 107 13.56 -0.75 9.80
C LEU A 107 12.71 0.52 9.87
N ALA A 108 11.50 0.46 10.40
CA ALA A 108 10.64 1.64 10.56
C ALA A 108 11.33 2.69 11.46
N HIS A 109 11.83 2.31 12.61
CA HIS A 109 12.59 3.20 13.49
C HIS A 109 13.87 3.72 12.84
N PHE A 110 14.60 2.85 12.14
CA PHE A 110 15.82 3.24 11.43
C PHE A 110 15.54 4.32 10.37
N PHE A 111 14.47 4.18 9.58
CA PHE A 111 14.09 5.15 8.54
C PHE A 111 13.27 6.33 9.07
N GLY A 112 12.94 6.37 10.36
CA GLY A 112 12.22 7.49 10.97
C GLY A 112 10.72 7.53 10.67
N THR A 113 10.11 6.37 10.36
CA THR A 113 8.66 6.20 10.29
C THR A 113 8.18 5.31 11.43
N ARG A 114 6.89 5.35 11.73
CA ARG A 114 6.25 4.43 12.69
C ARG A 114 5.20 3.54 12.01
N LYS A 115 5.11 3.57 10.68
CA LYS A 115 4.14 2.78 9.93
C LYS A 115 4.79 1.60 9.22
N VAL A 116 4.15 0.44 9.31
CA VAL A 116 4.52 -0.79 8.62
C VAL A 116 3.28 -1.37 7.97
N ARG A 117 3.32 -1.56 6.63
CA ARG A 117 2.26 -2.22 5.90
C ARG A 117 2.25 -3.72 6.21
N VAL A 118 1.03 -4.26 6.34
CA VAL A 118 0.78 -5.70 6.45
C VAL A 118 -0.40 -6.09 5.57
N PHE A 119 -0.53 -7.40 5.31
CA PHE A 119 -1.61 -7.96 4.52
C PHE A 119 -2.47 -8.94 5.34
N SER A 120 -3.31 -9.74 4.66
CA SER A 120 -4.27 -10.67 5.27
C SER A 120 -4.19 -12.07 4.66
N TYR A 121 -3.01 -12.49 4.28
CA TYR A 121 -2.72 -13.73 3.58
C TYR A 121 -3.39 -13.82 2.20
N TRP A 122 -2.85 -14.65 1.32
CA TRP A 122 -3.43 -14.88 0.00
C TRP A 122 -4.89 -15.33 0.10
N ARG A 123 -5.72 -14.76 -0.75
CA ARG A 123 -7.16 -15.01 -0.78
C ARG A 123 -7.45 -16.50 -1.04
N VAL A 124 -8.14 -17.12 -0.11
CA VAL A 124 -8.65 -18.47 -0.24
C VAL A 124 -9.99 -18.48 -0.97
N GLU A 125 -10.49 -19.66 -1.35
CA GLU A 125 -11.77 -19.78 -2.04
C GLU A 125 -12.96 -19.29 -1.21
N GLN A 126 -12.89 -19.46 0.10
CA GLN A 126 -13.91 -19.01 1.05
C GLN A 126 -13.29 -18.14 2.15
N PRO A 127 -13.11 -16.82 1.92
CA PRO A 127 -12.43 -15.91 2.85
C PRO A 127 -13.06 -15.88 4.24
N GLU A 128 -14.38 -16.07 4.35
CA GLU A 128 -15.07 -16.13 5.64
C GLU A 128 -14.56 -17.27 6.55
N LYS A 129 -14.09 -18.37 5.98
CA LYS A 129 -13.47 -19.46 6.77
C LYS A 129 -12.07 -19.09 7.26
N ALA A 130 -11.36 -18.26 6.55
CA ALA A 130 -10.05 -17.74 6.95
C ALA A 130 -10.15 -16.60 7.96
N TYR A 131 -11.28 -15.91 8.01
CA TYR A 131 -11.48 -14.68 8.78
C TYR A 131 -11.07 -14.80 10.26
N PRO A 132 -11.50 -15.81 11.05
CA PRO A 132 -11.10 -15.93 12.45
C PRO A 132 -9.58 -16.03 12.62
N TYR A 133 -8.92 -16.82 11.77
CA TYR A 133 -7.47 -16.97 11.81
C TYR A 133 -6.76 -15.64 11.47
N VAL A 134 -7.16 -14.99 10.40
CA VAL A 134 -6.60 -13.69 9.97
C VAL A 134 -6.76 -12.66 11.07
N ARG A 135 -7.96 -12.55 11.66
CA ARG A 135 -8.24 -11.64 12.75
C ARG A 135 -7.33 -11.90 13.96
N ASP A 136 -7.26 -13.13 14.42
CA ASP A 136 -6.49 -13.51 15.61
C ASP A 136 -4.98 -13.28 15.40
N ARG A 137 -4.51 -13.46 14.18
CA ARG A 137 -3.11 -13.19 13.81
C ARG A 137 -2.82 -11.69 13.79
N LEU A 138 -3.74 -10.88 13.26
CA LEU A 138 -3.63 -9.42 13.25
C LEU A 138 -3.74 -8.82 14.67
N VAL A 139 -4.56 -9.40 15.56
CA VAL A 139 -4.61 -9.01 16.98
C VAL A 139 -3.23 -9.17 17.63
N LYS A 140 -2.61 -10.35 17.49
CA LYS A 140 -1.26 -10.61 18.04
C LYS A 140 -0.19 -9.68 17.44
N ALA A 141 -0.26 -9.44 16.15
CA ALA A 141 0.66 -8.51 15.47
C ALA A 141 0.47 -7.06 15.97
N ALA A 142 -0.76 -6.60 16.15
CA ALA A 142 -1.06 -5.27 16.69
C ALA A 142 -0.61 -5.11 18.15
N GLU A 143 -0.77 -6.13 18.99
CA GLU A 143 -0.25 -6.14 20.36
C GLU A 143 1.27 -6.05 20.39
N LEU A 144 1.96 -6.79 19.50
CA LEU A 144 3.40 -6.73 19.36
C LEU A 144 3.85 -5.34 18.87
N ALA A 145 3.17 -4.79 17.86
CA ALA A 145 3.43 -3.46 17.33
C ALA A 145 3.30 -2.37 18.40
N GLY A 146 2.31 -2.49 19.28
CA GLY A 146 2.11 -1.59 20.41
C GLY A 146 3.30 -1.55 21.38
N LYS A 147 3.91 -2.70 21.66
CA LYS A 147 5.11 -2.77 22.52
C LYS A 147 6.33 -2.07 21.90
N HIS A 148 6.33 -1.89 20.58
CA HIS A 148 7.40 -1.26 19.82
C HIS A 148 7.03 0.14 19.29
N GLU A 149 5.92 0.73 19.74
CA GLU A 149 5.42 2.04 19.29
C GLU A 149 5.23 2.13 17.76
N ILE A 150 4.84 1.02 17.13
CA ILE A 150 4.58 0.92 15.69
C ILE A 150 3.06 0.91 15.44
N LEU A 151 2.66 1.48 14.31
CA LEU A 151 1.34 1.41 13.73
C LEU A 151 1.38 0.48 12.52
N LEU A 152 0.71 -0.65 12.59
CA LEU A 152 0.47 -1.49 11.43
C LEU A 152 -0.60 -0.84 10.55
N VAL A 153 -0.39 -0.85 9.23
CA VAL A 153 -1.37 -0.41 8.25
C VAL A 153 -1.74 -1.60 7.38
N LEU A 154 -2.95 -2.13 7.59
CA LEU A 154 -3.49 -3.27 6.85
C LEU A 154 -4.01 -2.83 5.49
N GLU A 155 -3.43 -3.32 4.42
CA GLU A 155 -3.89 -3.05 3.06
C GLU A 155 -5.04 -3.97 2.67
N ASN A 156 -6.12 -3.39 2.12
CA ASN A 156 -7.09 -4.18 1.36
C ASN A 156 -6.48 -4.50 0.00
N GLU A 157 -5.98 -5.72 -0.13
CA GLU A 157 -5.34 -6.22 -1.35
C GLU A 157 -6.25 -7.25 -2.03
N HIS A 158 -6.60 -7.02 -3.29
CA HIS A 158 -7.57 -7.85 -4.02
C HIS A 158 -7.15 -9.33 -4.16
N GLU A 159 -5.88 -9.65 -4.02
CA GLU A 159 -5.36 -11.02 -3.97
C GLU A 159 -5.26 -11.59 -2.55
N CYS A 160 -5.63 -10.82 -1.51
CA CYS A 160 -5.61 -11.23 -0.10
C CYS A 160 -7.03 -11.43 0.46
N ASN A 161 -7.15 -12.01 1.66
CA ASN A 161 -8.44 -12.33 2.27
C ASN A 161 -9.24 -11.08 2.66
N VAL A 162 -8.57 -9.98 2.96
CA VAL A 162 -9.17 -8.64 3.10
C VAL A 162 -8.84 -7.88 1.82
N GLY A 163 -9.78 -7.77 0.90
CA GLY A 163 -9.56 -7.18 -0.42
C GLY A 163 -10.45 -5.98 -0.71
N THR A 164 -11.57 -5.83 0.01
CA THR A 164 -12.52 -4.73 -0.20
C THR A 164 -12.55 -3.76 0.98
N GLY A 165 -13.11 -2.57 0.75
CA GLY A 165 -13.35 -1.59 1.82
C GLY A 165 -14.27 -2.14 2.91
N ALA A 166 -15.29 -2.93 2.54
CA ALA A 166 -16.18 -3.58 3.48
C ALA A 166 -15.47 -4.60 4.37
N GLU A 167 -14.62 -5.46 3.77
CA GLU A 167 -13.81 -6.43 4.51
C GLU A 167 -12.79 -5.72 5.42
N LEU A 168 -12.12 -4.67 4.92
CA LEU A 168 -11.17 -3.88 5.71
C LEU A 168 -11.86 -3.18 6.89
N GLY A 169 -12.95 -2.49 6.64
CA GLY A 169 -13.70 -1.79 7.68
C GLY A 169 -14.22 -2.75 8.75
N ARG A 170 -14.72 -3.93 8.37
CA ARG A 170 -15.17 -4.98 9.30
C ARG A 170 -14.05 -5.42 10.21
N ILE A 171 -12.92 -5.86 9.66
CA ILE A 171 -11.83 -6.42 10.48
C ILE A 171 -11.18 -5.38 11.39
N LEU A 172 -11.07 -4.13 10.95
CA LEU A 172 -10.53 -3.04 11.77
C LEU A 172 -11.46 -2.72 12.95
N ARG A 173 -12.78 -2.73 12.74
CA ARG A 173 -13.76 -2.54 13.84
C ARG A 173 -13.77 -3.72 14.81
N ASP A 174 -13.69 -4.94 14.31
CA ASP A 174 -13.70 -6.15 15.14
C ASP A 174 -12.43 -6.26 16.01
N ILE A 175 -11.27 -5.85 15.50
CA ILE A 175 -9.99 -5.83 16.25
C ILE A 175 -9.92 -4.61 17.18
N ASN A 176 -10.39 -3.46 16.74
CA ASN A 176 -10.44 -2.20 17.47
C ASN A 176 -9.14 -1.85 18.22
N SER A 177 -7.99 -1.99 17.56
CA SER A 177 -6.67 -1.70 18.16
C SER A 177 -6.16 -0.31 17.74
N PRO A 178 -5.56 0.47 18.67
CA PRO A 178 -4.90 1.73 18.32
C PRO A 178 -3.62 1.51 17.47
N HIS A 179 -3.08 0.29 17.44
CA HIS A 179 -1.87 -0.09 16.72
C HIS A 179 -2.14 -0.80 15.39
N LEU A 180 -3.41 -0.84 14.93
CA LEU A 180 -3.79 -1.36 13.62
C LEU A 180 -4.80 -0.40 12.98
N ARG A 181 -4.44 0.15 11.83
CA ARG A 181 -5.29 1.00 10.99
C ARG A 181 -5.30 0.46 9.57
N GLY A 182 -6.14 1.02 8.71
CA GLY A 182 -6.14 0.65 7.30
C GLY A 182 -5.01 1.33 6.51
N ASN A 183 -4.56 0.65 5.47
CA ASN A 183 -4.02 1.23 4.26
C ASN A 183 -5.11 1.09 3.20
N TRP A 184 -5.87 2.17 2.96
CA TRP A 184 -7.00 2.16 2.05
C TRP A 184 -6.54 2.19 0.60
N ASP A 185 -6.94 1.20 -0.18
CA ASP A 185 -6.66 1.10 -1.61
C ASP A 185 -7.94 0.97 -2.43
N PRO A 186 -8.43 2.08 -3.00
CA PRO A 186 -9.60 2.08 -3.89
C PRO A 186 -9.42 1.26 -5.17
N GLY A 187 -8.18 1.14 -5.68
CA GLY A 187 -7.91 0.35 -6.87
C GLY A 187 -8.09 -1.14 -6.64
N ASN A 188 -7.63 -1.64 -5.50
CA ASN A 188 -7.83 -3.03 -5.10
C ASN A 188 -9.32 -3.36 -4.88
N ASP A 189 -10.07 -2.43 -4.28
CA ASP A 189 -11.52 -2.53 -4.12
C ASP A 189 -12.23 -2.66 -5.47
N ALA A 190 -11.87 -1.78 -6.43
CA ALA A 190 -12.40 -1.81 -7.80
C ALA A 190 -12.07 -3.13 -8.54
N MET A 191 -10.89 -3.72 -8.32
CA MET A 191 -10.49 -5.00 -8.93
C MET A 191 -11.35 -6.18 -8.47
N LEU A 192 -12.02 -6.05 -7.33
CA LEU A 192 -13.02 -7.01 -6.83
C LEU A 192 -14.46 -6.63 -7.23
N HIS A 193 -14.62 -5.69 -8.17
CA HIS A 193 -15.92 -5.21 -8.67
C HIS A 193 -16.77 -4.48 -7.63
N GLU A 194 -16.17 -3.98 -6.56
CA GLU A 194 -16.82 -3.08 -5.61
C GLU A 194 -16.81 -1.64 -6.11
N VAL A 195 -17.55 -0.77 -5.44
CA VAL A 195 -17.61 0.68 -5.74
C VAL A 195 -16.73 1.42 -4.71
N PRO A 196 -15.48 1.80 -5.08
CA PRO A 196 -14.53 2.34 -4.09
C PRO A 196 -15.03 3.62 -3.42
N TYR A 197 -15.69 4.49 -4.19
CA TYR A 197 -16.30 5.72 -3.68
C TYR A 197 -17.71 5.88 -4.29
N PRO A 198 -18.74 6.20 -3.47
CA PRO A 198 -18.64 6.45 -2.01
C PRO A 198 -18.62 5.19 -1.14
N TYR A 199 -19.11 4.04 -1.63
CA TYR A 199 -19.42 2.88 -0.79
C TYR A 199 -18.22 2.32 -0.01
N GLY A 200 -17.12 1.97 -0.69
CA GLY A 200 -15.92 1.40 -0.05
C GLY A 200 -15.31 2.38 0.94
N TYR A 201 -15.23 3.67 0.56
CA TYR A 201 -14.73 4.72 1.45
C TYR A 201 -15.54 4.84 2.76
N GLU A 202 -16.86 4.84 2.69
CA GLU A 202 -17.71 4.92 3.88
C GLU A 202 -17.49 3.74 4.84
N GLN A 203 -17.10 2.57 4.33
CA GLN A 203 -16.78 1.42 5.17
C GLN A 203 -15.48 1.60 5.98
N VAL A 204 -14.54 2.38 5.48
CA VAL A 204 -13.21 2.58 6.09
C VAL A 204 -13.01 3.99 6.65
N ARG A 205 -13.99 4.87 6.50
CA ARG A 205 -13.95 6.26 6.93
C ARG A 205 -13.51 6.38 8.38
N GLY A 206 -12.46 7.17 8.62
CA GLY A 206 -11.86 7.34 9.95
C GLY A 206 -11.08 6.13 10.48
N LEU A 207 -10.94 5.02 9.73
CA LEU A 207 -10.26 3.81 10.18
C LEU A 207 -8.88 3.59 9.55
N PHE A 208 -8.45 4.39 8.59
CA PHE A 208 -7.16 4.25 7.92
C PHE A 208 -6.19 5.39 8.23
N ALA A 209 -4.90 5.11 8.14
CA ALA A 209 -3.81 6.05 8.42
C ALA A 209 -2.81 6.17 7.25
N HIS A 210 -3.00 5.35 6.23
CA HIS A 210 -2.28 5.36 4.97
C HIS A 210 -3.23 5.06 3.82
N MET A 211 -2.87 5.46 2.62
CA MET A 211 -3.69 5.25 1.44
C MET A 211 -2.81 5.03 0.22
N HIS A 212 -3.16 4.07 -0.62
CA HIS A 212 -2.58 3.93 -1.96
C HIS A 212 -3.48 4.57 -3.01
N VAL A 213 -2.85 5.11 -4.03
CA VAL A 213 -3.52 5.75 -5.16
C VAL A 213 -3.17 5.02 -6.44
N LYS A 214 -4.15 4.35 -7.02
CA LYS A 214 -4.08 3.72 -8.35
C LYS A 214 -5.45 3.81 -9.03
N ASP A 215 -5.51 3.61 -10.32
CA ASP A 215 -6.77 3.71 -11.05
C ASP A 215 -6.99 2.48 -11.93
N VAL A 216 -8.25 2.20 -12.20
CA VAL A 216 -8.72 1.00 -12.91
C VAL A 216 -9.64 1.40 -14.03
N LYS A 217 -9.48 0.77 -15.19
CA LYS A 217 -10.42 0.88 -16.31
C LYS A 217 -10.87 -0.47 -16.81
N LYS A 218 -12.02 -0.49 -17.46
CA LYS A 218 -12.49 -1.66 -18.18
C LYS A 218 -11.90 -1.67 -19.58
N ASP A 219 -11.28 -2.79 -19.96
CA ASP A 219 -10.83 -2.99 -21.33
C ASP A 219 -12.04 -3.10 -22.27
N PRO A 220 -12.20 -2.23 -23.28
CA PRO A 220 -13.38 -2.21 -24.12
C PRO A 220 -13.50 -3.46 -25.02
N ALA A 221 -12.39 -4.12 -25.32
CA ALA A 221 -12.40 -5.30 -26.19
C ALA A 221 -12.71 -6.60 -25.43
N THR A 222 -12.26 -6.71 -24.18
CA THR A 222 -12.36 -7.96 -23.38
C THR A 222 -13.33 -7.86 -22.22
N GLY A 223 -13.72 -6.64 -21.83
CA GLY A 223 -14.51 -6.39 -20.64
C GLY A 223 -13.73 -6.59 -19.31
N LYS A 224 -12.48 -6.99 -19.35
CA LYS A 224 -11.65 -7.22 -18.16
C LYS A 224 -11.16 -5.91 -17.55
N LEU A 225 -11.02 -5.91 -16.23
CA LEU A 225 -10.40 -4.81 -15.51
C LEU A 225 -8.88 -4.80 -15.74
N LYS A 226 -8.33 -3.60 -15.88
CA LYS A 226 -6.89 -3.36 -16.00
C LYS A 226 -6.51 -2.03 -15.36
N TRP A 227 -5.27 -1.93 -14.91
CA TRP A 227 -4.73 -0.69 -14.35
C TRP A 227 -4.72 0.44 -15.38
N ALA A 228 -4.97 1.65 -14.94
CA ALA A 228 -4.98 2.87 -15.75
C ALA A 228 -4.12 3.96 -15.07
N PRO A 229 -3.64 4.96 -15.81
CA PRO A 229 -3.08 6.14 -15.16
C PRO A 229 -4.17 6.83 -14.35
N VAL A 230 -3.82 7.41 -13.21
CA VAL A 230 -4.78 8.08 -12.32
C VAL A 230 -5.52 9.19 -13.06
N GLY A 231 -6.85 9.18 -12.95
CA GLY A 231 -7.75 10.05 -13.70
C GLY A 231 -8.10 9.56 -15.11
N GLY A 232 -7.51 8.44 -15.53
CA GLY A 232 -7.83 7.76 -16.80
C GLY A 232 -8.68 6.50 -16.63
N GLY A 233 -9.06 6.18 -15.40
CA GLY A 233 -9.93 5.06 -15.03
C GLY A 233 -11.37 5.49 -14.71
N PHE A 234 -12.07 4.63 -13.98
CA PHE A 234 -13.47 4.88 -13.58
C PHE A 234 -13.64 5.18 -12.09
N ILE A 235 -12.55 5.16 -11.30
CA ILE A 235 -12.64 5.48 -9.86
C ILE A 235 -12.95 6.98 -9.72
N ASP A 236 -13.96 7.32 -8.94
CA ASP A 236 -14.30 8.73 -8.65
C ASP A 236 -13.28 9.35 -7.66
N TRP A 237 -12.09 9.61 -8.18
CA TRP A 237 -11.03 10.27 -7.43
C TRP A 237 -11.40 11.69 -6.99
N ARG A 238 -12.25 12.42 -7.75
CA ARG A 238 -12.70 13.75 -7.33
C ARG A 238 -13.56 13.68 -6.09
N GLY A 239 -14.53 12.77 -6.07
CA GLY A 239 -15.37 12.53 -4.89
C GLY A 239 -14.52 12.10 -3.70
N GLN A 240 -13.63 11.12 -3.91
CA GLN A 240 -12.74 10.59 -2.88
C GLN A 240 -11.83 11.67 -2.27
N LEU A 241 -11.18 12.50 -3.10
CA LEU A 241 -10.29 13.57 -2.63
C LEU A 241 -11.06 14.67 -1.88
N LYS A 242 -12.27 15.05 -2.34
CA LYS A 242 -13.13 15.98 -1.61
C LYS A 242 -13.53 15.44 -0.24
N ALA A 243 -13.89 14.15 -0.15
CA ALA A 243 -14.24 13.52 1.11
C ALA A 243 -13.05 13.51 2.08
N LEU A 244 -11.84 13.20 1.60
CA LEU A 244 -10.61 13.25 2.41
C LEU A 244 -10.34 14.66 2.97
N ILE A 245 -10.58 15.71 2.17
CA ILE A 245 -10.44 17.11 2.63
C ILE A 245 -11.49 17.42 3.72
N GLN A 246 -12.75 17.05 3.47
CA GLN A 246 -13.85 17.26 4.42
C GLN A 246 -13.64 16.51 5.75
N ASP A 247 -13.05 15.34 5.70
CA ASP A 247 -12.75 14.51 6.84
C ASP A 247 -11.43 14.86 7.52
N HIS A 248 -10.74 15.92 7.06
CA HIS A 248 -9.46 16.38 7.60
C HIS A 248 -8.41 15.25 7.64
N TYR A 249 -8.30 14.47 6.55
CA TYR A 249 -7.37 13.36 6.48
C TYR A 249 -5.92 13.82 6.62
N GLU A 250 -5.25 13.38 7.67
CA GLU A 250 -3.84 13.74 7.97
C GLU A 250 -2.84 12.62 7.66
N GLY A 251 -3.30 11.49 7.14
CA GLY A 251 -2.44 10.38 6.75
C GLY A 251 -1.57 10.69 5.53
N THR A 252 -0.76 9.74 5.14
CA THR A 252 0.03 9.81 3.91
C THR A 252 -0.69 9.11 2.77
N MET A 253 -0.51 9.59 1.55
CA MET A 253 -0.98 8.98 0.31
C MET A 253 0.22 8.60 -0.54
N SER A 254 0.34 7.34 -0.95
CA SER A 254 1.39 6.88 -1.86
C SER A 254 0.81 6.52 -3.22
N LEU A 255 1.35 7.11 -4.28
CA LEU A 255 1.05 6.68 -5.64
C LEU A 255 1.63 5.27 -5.85
N GLU A 256 0.75 4.32 -6.19
CA GLU A 256 1.08 2.96 -6.59
C GLU A 256 0.53 2.71 -7.99
N THR A 257 1.31 3.03 -9.00
CA THR A 257 0.82 3.14 -10.38
C THR A 257 0.26 1.84 -10.94
N HIS A 258 0.93 0.71 -10.77
CA HIS A 258 0.64 -0.57 -11.43
C HIS A 258 0.36 -0.48 -12.94
N TYR A 259 -0.10 0.65 -13.43
CA TYR A 259 -0.24 0.92 -14.85
C TYR A 259 1.11 0.83 -15.55
N ARG A 260 1.12 0.23 -16.72
CA ARG A 260 2.30 0.22 -17.62
C ARG A 260 1.89 0.66 -19.00
N ARG A 261 2.65 1.62 -19.52
CA ARG A 261 2.56 2.08 -20.90
C ARG A 261 2.88 0.94 -21.87
N PRO A 262 2.44 1.03 -23.15
CA PRO A 262 2.78 0.03 -24.16
C PRO A 262 4.28 -0.17 -24.38
N ASP A 263 5.11 0.87 -24.13
CA ASP A 263 6.56 0.81 -24.22
C ASP A 263 7.23 0.18 -22.98
N GLY A 264 6.46 -0.15 -21.96
CA GLY A 264 6.94 -0.76 -20.72
C GLY A 264 7.72 0.17 -19.79
N ASN A 265 7.82 1.47 -20.11
CA ASN A 265 8.57 2.44 -19.31
C ASN A 265 7.85 2.73 -17.98
N ALA A 266 8.38 2.18 -16.87
CA ALA A 266 7.78 2.33 -15.54
C ALA A 266 7.79 3.79 -15.05
N MET A 267 8.92 4.49 -15.24
CA MET A 267 9.06 5.89 -14.80
C MET A 267 8.06 6.81 -15.53
N GLU A 268 7.90 6.63 -16.85
CA GLU A 268 6.92 7.41 -17.61
C GLU A 268 5.48 7.02 -17.28
N SER A 269 5.22 5.74 -16.98
CA SER A 269 3.91 5.30 -16.47
C SER A 269 3.55 5.98 -15.14
N THR A 270 4.53 6.04 -14.22
CA THR A 270 4.38 6.73 -12.94
C THR A 270 4.22 8.24 -13.13
N ARG A 271 4.94 8.83 -14.10
CA ARG A 271 4.80 10.25 -14.46
C ARG A 271 3.38 10.59 -14.91
N GLU A 272 2.81 9.79 -15.81
CA GLU A 272 1.43 9.98 -16.28
C GLU A 272 0.42 9.91 -15.12
N SER A 273 0.54 8.89 -14.27
CA SER A 273 -0.33 8.74 -13.09
C SER A 273 -0.17 9.88 -12.10
N LEU A 274 1.06 10.33 -11.84
CA LEU A 274 1.33 11.46 -10.93
C LEU A 274 0.73 12.76 -11.48
N GLN A 275 0.89 13.04 -12.76
CA GLN A 275 0.32 14.24 -13.38
C GLN A 275 -1.20 14.23 -13.32
N GLY A 276 -1.83 13.08 -13.54
CA GLY A 276 -3.28 12.89 -13.37
C GLY A 276 -3.73 13.16 -11.93
N LEU A 277 -3.02 12.60 -10.96
CA LEU A 277 -3.32 12.82 -9.53
C LEU A 277 -3.16 14.29 -9.13
N LEU A 278 -2.05 14.94 -9.51
CA LEU A 278 -1.80 16.34 -9.19
C LEU A 278 -2.86 17.27 -9.80
N LYS A 279 -3.30 16.97 -11.03
CA LYS A 279 -4.42 17.70 -11.67
C LYS A 279 -5.71 17.54 -10.87
N LEU A 280 -6.07 16.32 -10.47
CA LEU A 280 -7.27 16.07 -9.67
C LEU A 280 -7.21 16.78 -8.31
N ILE A 281 -6.06 16.75 -7.63
CA ILE A 281 -5.85 17.47 -6.37
C ILE A 281 -6.05 18.99 -6.57
N HIS A 282 -5.51 19.56 -7.65
CA HIS A 282 -5.67 20.98 -7.95
C HIS A 282 -7.14 21.37 -8.24
N GLU A 283 -7.90 20.46 -8.86
CA GLU A 283 -9.32 20.70 -9.16
C GLU A 283 -10.23 20.69 -7.91
N VAL A 284 -9.79 20.09 -6.81
CA VAL A 284 -10.61 19.92 -5.59
C VAL A 284 -10.11 20.75 -4.38
N ALA A 285 -8.87 21.27 -4.47
CA ALA A 285 -8.27 22.12 -3.43
C ALA A 285 -8.71 23.59 -3.58
#